data_7317be8e3c25e6a3d78cc01bbd23b5ac
#
_entry.id   7317be8e3c25e6a3d78cc01bbd23b5ac
#
_cell.length_a   1.000
_cell.length_b   1.000
_cell.length_c   1.000
_cell.angle_alpha   90.00
_cell.angle_beta   90.00
_cell.angle_gamma   90.00
#
_symmetry.space_group_name_H-M   'P 1'
#
loop_
_entity.id
_entity.type
_entity.pdbx_description
1 polymer ?
#
loop_
_entity_poly.entity_id
_entity_poly.type
_entity_poly.pdbx_seq_one_letter_code
_entity_poly.pdbx_strand_id
1 'polypeptide(L)'
;SHEGSYEVAHELAWRGNKPERYEALNEHYDLIVVGAGMSGLAAARYYQQKMGDDARILILDNHDDFGGHAKRNEFHQDGKMMLSLGGAQNIEALSNYSDAARGLMEDIGIDDDFIDFMDRQTPEDLFLAGKLQANNGIAMPGADGHVTVGGNWVAAMFGGKDYEKSVRALPL
;
A
#
# COMPACT_ATOMS: atom_id res chain seq x y z
N SER A 1 2.34 -1.22 16.40
CA SER A 1 1.64 -0.82 17.63
C SER A 1 2.34 -1.41 18.83
N HIS A 2 2.47 -0.67 19.89
CA HIS A 2 3.01 -1.10 21.16
C HIS A 2 1.93 -0.92 22.24
N GLU A 3 2.17 -1.45 23.44
CA GLU A 3 1.29 -1.25 24.58
C GLU A 3 1.09 0.25 24.83
N GLY A 4 -0.14 0.69 25.03
CA GLY A 4 -0.52 2.11 25.17
C GLY A 4 -0.96 2.79 23.87
N SER A 5 -0.74 2.20 22.70
CA SER A 5 -1.05 2.84 21.41
C SER A 5 -2.41 2.46 20.80
N TYR A 6 -3.10 1.47 21.36
CA TYR A 6 -4.36 0.95 20.79
C TYR A 6 -5.46 0.71 21.82
N GLU A 7 -5.15 0.73 23.11
CA GLU A 7 -6.10 0.33 24.16
C GLU A 7 -7.34 1.21 24.21
N VAL A 8 -7.17 2.53 24.04
CA VAL A 8 -8.31 3.47 24.07
C VAL A 8 -9.31 3.16 22.96
N ALA A 9 -8.81 2.84 21.76
CA ALA A 9 -9.68 2.47 20.66
C ALA A 9 -10.39 1.14 20.93
N HIS A 10 -9.71 0.17 21.54
CA HIS A 10 -10.30 -1.11 21.90
C HIS A 10 -11.33 -0.99 23.02
N GLU A 11 -11.10 -0.15 24.02
CA GLU A 11 -12.10 0.14 25.07
C GLU A 11 -13.40 0.63 24.46
N LEU A 12 -13.31 1.57 23.53
CA LEU A 12 -14.48 2.12 22.88
C LEU A 12 -15.14 1.15 21.89
N ALA A 13 -14.34 0.59 20.96
CA ALA A 13 -14.86 -0.16 19.83
C ALA A 13 -15.30 -1.59 20.22
N TRP A 14 -14.57 -2.26 21.10
CA TRP A 14 -14.84 -3.66 21.44
C TRP A 14 -15.58 -3.82 22.75
N ARG A 15 -15.29 -3.00 23.75
CA ARG A 15 -15.92 -3.08 25.07
C ARG A 15 -17.08 -2.12 25.23
N GLY A 16 -17.22 -1.15 24.31
CA GLY A 16 -18.28 -0.15 24.35
C GLY A 16 -18.13 0.87 25.48
N ASN A 17 -16.96 0.92 26.11
CA ASN A 17 -16.70 1.81 27.22
C ASN A 17 -16.50 3.24 26.67
N LYS A 18 -17.52 4.07 26.83
CA LYS A 18 -17.48 5.48 26.44
C LYS A 18 -16.98 6.32 27.61
N PRO A 19 -16.21 7.39 27.34
CA PRO A 19 -15.90 8.37 28.36
C PRO A 19 -17.18 8.94 28.98
N GLU A 20 -17.18 9.13 30.29
CA GLU A 20 -18.29 9.75 30.99
C GLU A 20 -18.48 11.22 30.61
N ARG A 21 -17.40 11.86 30.17
CA ARG A 21 -17.37 13.27 29.83
C ARG A 21 -16.48 13.53 28.62
N TYR A 22 -16.94 14.38 27.72
CA TYR A 22 -16.16 14.92 26.60
C TYR A 22 -15.83 16.39 26.89
N GLU A 23 -14.58 16.75 26.60
CA GLU A 23 -14.11 18.12 26.66
C GLU A 23 -14.25 18.78 25.29
N ALA A 24 -14.85 19.97 25.23
CA ALA A 24 -14.92 20.74 24.00
C ALA A 24 -13.61 21.52 23.81
N LEU A 25 -12.90 21.25 22.72
CA LEU A 25 -11.61 21.86 22.44
C LEU A 25 -11.72 23.30 21.88
N ASN A 26 -12.91 23.74 21.46
CA ASN A 26 -13.12 25.05 20.82
C ASN A 26 -12.19 25.33 19.63
N GLU A 27 -11.83 24.29 18.93
CA GLU A 27 -11.01 24.35 17.72
C GLU A 27 -11.90 24.14 16.49
N HIS A 28 -11.54 24.84 15.41
CA HIS A 28 -12.27 24.76 14.14
C HIS A 28 -11.37 24.28 13.05
N TYR A 29 -11.83 23.31 12.27
CA TYR A 29 -11.14 22.72 11.14
C TYR A 29 -12.05 22.70 9.93
N ASP A 30 -11.47 22.93 8.76
CA ASP A 30 -12.18 22.85 7.47
C ASP A 30 -12.39 21.40 7.05
N LEU A 31 -11.49 20.51 7.45
CA LEU A 31 -11.55 19.08 7.22
C LEU A 31 -11.06 18.30 8.43
N ILE A 32 -11.79 17.26 8.80
CA ILE A 32 -11.32 16.26 9.77
C ILE A 32 -11.22 14.92 9.04
N VAL A 33 -10.03 14.34 9.03
CA VAL A 33 -9.74 13.02 8.46
C VAL A 33 -9.55 12.03 9.60
N VAL A 34 -10.30 10.95 9.59
CA VAL A 34 -10.17 9.86 10.56
C VAL A 34 -9.43 8.70 9.90
N GLY A 35 -8.21 8.45 10.39
CA GLY A 35 -7.27 7.49 9.85
C GLY A 35 -6.13 8.15 9.07
N ALA A 36 -4.89 7.99 9.55
CA ALA A 36 -3.68 8.52 8.93
C ALA A 36 -2.98 7.46 8.03
N GLY A 37 -3.72 6.55 7.45
CA GLY A 37 -3.23 5.67 6.39
C GLY A 37 -3.10 6.40 5.05
N MET A 38 -2.62 5.71 4.02
CA MET A 38 -2.39 6.32 2.69
C MET A 38 -3.62 7.07 2.16
N SER A 39 -4.81 6.50 2.29
CA SER A 39 -6.05 7.13 1.80
C SER A 39 -6.40 8.41 2.56
N GLY A 40 -6.22 8.42 3.89
CA GLY A 40 -6.47 9.61 4.70
C GLY A 40 -5.49 10.72 4.42
N LEU A 41 -4.20 10.39 4.30
CA LEU A 41 -3.16 11.35 3.94
C LEU A 41 -3.37 11.93 2.54
N ALA A 42 -3.72 11.08 1.56
CA ALA A 42 -4.05 11.52 0.21
C ALA A 42 -5.28 12.44 0.19
N ALA A 43 -6.33 12.11 0.95
CA ALA A 43 -7.53 12.94 1.04
C ALA A 43 -7.21 14.33 1.63
N ALA A 44 -6.38 14.39 2.68
CA ALA A 44 -5.92 15.64 3.26
C ALA A 44 -5.11 16.46 2.24
N ARG A 45 -4.19 15.81 1.52
CA ARG A 45 -3.36 16.46 0.50
C ARG A 45 -4.19 17.05 -0.63
N TYR A 46 -5.12 16.29 -1.21
CA TYR A 46 -5.99 16.78 -2.28
C TYR A 46 -6.93 17.89 -1.81
N TYR A 47 -7.41 17.81 -0.58
CA TYR A 47 -8.19 18.90 -0.02
C TYR A 47 -7.36 20.18 0.10
N GLN A 48 -6.13 20.10 0.63
CA GLN A 48 -5.21 21.22 0.71
C GLN A 48 -4.90 21.82 -0.66
N GLN A 49 -4.58 20.98 -1.66
CA GLN A 49 -4.36 21.45 -3.03
C GLN A 49 -5.55 22.21 -3.61
N LYS A 50 -6.76 21.78 -3.27
CA LYS A 50 -7.99 22.41 -3.77
C LYS A 50 -8.37 23.69 -3.04
N MET A 51 -8.15 23.72 -1.73
CA MET A 51 -8.62 24.82 -0.87
C MET A 51 -7.53 25.85 -0.58
N GLY A 52 -6.27 25.51 -0.80
CA GLY A 52 -5.11 26.36 -0.52
C GLY A 52 -4.41 26.02 0.79
N ASP A 53 -3.25 26.62 0.99
CA ASP A 53 -2.37 26.33 2.14
C ASP A 53 -2.94 26.81 3.49
N ASP A 54 -3.89 27.72 3.47
CA ASP A 54 -4.57 28.22 4.68
C ASP A 54 -5.62 27.25 5.24
N ALA A 55 -5.94 26.18 4.49
CA ALA A 55 -6.92 25.19 4.93
C ALA A 55 -6.47 24.48 6.22
N ARG A 56 -7.32 24.53 7.24
CA ARG A 56 -7.06 23.87 8.52
C ARG A 56 -7.56 22.45 8.48
N ILE A 57 -6.62 21.51 8.47
CA ILE A 57 -6.91 20.08 8.37
C ILE A 57 -6.45 19.39 9.65
N LEU A 58 -7.35 18.61 10.25
CA LEU A 58 -7.03 17.74 11.37
C LEU A 58 -7.03 16.28 10.88
N ILE A 59 -5.94 15.58 11.12
CA ILE A 59 -5.85 14.14 10.86
C ILE A 59 -5.78 13.43 12.21
N LEU A 60 -6.70 12.52 12.45
CA LEU A 60 -6.80 11.72 13.67
C LEU A 60 -6.46 10.27 13.37
N ASP A 61 -5.61 9.67 14.17
CA ASP A 61 -5.34 8.24 14.14
C ASP A 61 -5.30 7.68 15.56
N ASN A 62 -5.62 6.41 15.72
CA ASN A 62 -5.53 5.69 16.99
C ASN A 62 -4.19 4.99 17.19
N HIS A 63 -3.30 5.08 16.22
CA HIS A 63 -1.94 4.58 16.30
C HIS A 63 -0.95 5.69 16.69
N ASP A 64 0.22 5.27 17.08
CA ASP A 64 1.32 6.13 17.55
C ASP A 64 2.07 6.83 16.41
N ASP A 65 1.75 6.48 15.16
CA ASP A 65 2.39 7.04 13.96
C ASP A 65 1.45 6.92 12.74
N PHE A 66 1.71 7.70 11.72
CA PHE A 66 0.98 7.68 10.46
C PHE A 66 1.47 6.55 9.53
N GLY A 67 0.76 6.35 8.42
CA GLY A 67 1.10 5.38 7.39
C GLY A 67 0.15 4.18 7.34
N GLY A 68 -0.57 3.88 8.43
CA GLY A 68 -1.52 2.77 8.47
C GLY A 68 -0.82 1.44 8.15
N HIS A 69 -1.30 0.73 7.10
CA HIS A 69 -0.70 -0.52 6.66
C HIS A 69 0.72 -0.37 6.08
N ALA A 70 1.06 0.80 5.59
CA ALA A 70 2.38 1.11 5.04
C ALA A 70 3.39 1.62 6.08
N LYS A 71 2.99 1.75 7.36
CA LYS A 71 3.88 2.17 8.43
C LYS A 71 5.12 1.28 8.48
N ARG A 72 6.29 1.91 8.47
CA ARG A 72 7.56 1.18 8.63
C ARG A 72 7.68 0.59 10.03
N ASN A 73 8.40 -0.51 10.15
CA ASN A 73 8.78 -1.07 11.44
C ASN A 73 10.20 -0.65 11.81
N GLU A 74 10.36 -0.18 13.04
CA GLU A 74 11.65 0.21 13.59
C GLU A 74 12.04 -0.77 14.71
N PHE A 75 13.23 -1.32 14.60
CA PHE A 75 13.81 -2.22 15.60
C PHE A 75 15.10 -1.61 16.14
N HIS A 76 15.24 -1.58 17.44
CA HIS A 76 16.42 -1.05 18.11
C HIS A 76 17.17 -2.18 18.81
N GLN A 77 18.43 -2.41 18.40
CA GLN A 77 19.30 -3.40 19.01
C GLN A 77 20.72 -2.82 19.11
N ASP A 78 21.31 -2.91 20.30
CA ASP A 78 22.69 -2.48 20.59
C ASP A 78 22.98 -1.03 20.11
N GLY A 79 22.02 -0.12 20.29
CA GLY A 79 22.15 1.28 19.88
C GLY A 79 22.05 1.51 18.36
N LYS A 80 21.71 0.50 17.59
CA LYS A 80 21.45 0.60 16.14
C LYS A 80 19.96 0.48 15.86
N MET A 81 19.47 1.39 15.02
CA MET A 81 18.13 1.30 14.48
C MET A 81 18.18 0.50 13.17
N MET A 82 17.31 -0.47 13.06
CA MET A 82 17.05 -1.24 11.83
C MET A 82 15.63 -0.96 11.37
N LEU A 83 15.49 -0.70 10.09
CA LEU A 83 14.19 -0.50 9.46
C LEU A 83 13.73 -1.76 8.74
N SER A 84 12.45 -2.04 8.84
CA SER A 84 11.80 -3.08 8.06
C SER A 84 10.53 -2.53 7.43
N LEU A 85 10.09 -3.22 6.40
CA LEU A 85 8.84 -2.91 5.72
C LEU A 85 7.65 -3.13 6.65
N GLY A 86 6.59 -2.34 6.44
CA GLY A 86 5.29 -2.57 7.05
C GLY A 86 4.51 -3.66 6.34
N GLY A 87 3.20 -3.53 6.28
CA GLY A 87 2.34 -4.43 5.51
C GLY A 87 2.39 -4.21 4.00
N ALA A 88 2.81 -3.03 3.55
CA ALA A 88 3.02 -2.71 2.15
C ALA A 88 4.52 -2.77 1.82
N GLN A 89 4.86 -3.44 0.72
CA GLN A 89 6.25 -3.64 0.32
C GLN A 89 6.60 -2.99 -1.02
N ASN A 90 5.68 -3.06 -1.98
CA ASN A 90 5.97 -2.73 -3.36
C ASN A 90 5.00 -1.68 -3.88
N ILE A 91 5.51 -0.86 -4.80
CA ILE A 91 4.70 -0.06 -5.71
C ILE A 91 4.78 -0.80 -7.05
N GLU A 92 3.65 -1.36 -7.48
CA GLU A 92 3.60 -2.23 -8.66
C GLU A 92 2.72 -1.62 -9.74
N ALA A 93 3.05 -1.89 -11.00
CA ALA A 93 2.22 -1.54 -12.15
C ALA A 93 1.83 -0.05 -12.18
N LEU A 94 2.79 0.84 -12.00
CA LEU A 94 2.59 2.30 -12.01
C LEU A 94 1.87 2.81 -13.26
N SER A 95 2.06 2.14 -14.39
CA SER A 95 1.35 2.42 -15.65
C SER A 95 -0.17 2.28 -15.54
N ASN A 96 -0.64 1.48 -14.58
CA ASN A 96 -2.08 1.26 -14.35
C ASN A 96 -2.67 2.24 -13.33
N TYR A 97 -1.87 3.12 -12.77
CA TYR A 97 -2.36 4.10 -11.79
C TYR A 97 -3.22 5.16 -12.47
N SER A 98 -4.27 5.59 -11.78
CA SER A 98 -5.05 6.76 -12.22
C SER A 98 -4.20 8.03 -12.15
N ASP A 99 -4.58 9.06 -12.92
CA ASP A 99 -3.90 10.36 -12.90
C ASP A 99 -3.78 10.93 -11.47
N ALA A 100 -4.82 10.76 -10.66
CA ALA A 100 -4.77 11.17 -9.26
C ALA A 100 -3.68 10.42 -8.47
N ALA A 101 -3.61 9.10 -8.61
CA ALA A 101 -2.61 8.31 -7.90
C ALA A 101 -1.18 8.61 -8.40
N ARG A 102 -1.00 8.83 -9.70
CA ARG A 102 0.29 9.26 -10.28
C ARG A 102 0.70 10.62 -9.72
N GLY A 103 -0.18 11.62 -9.74
CA GLY A 103 0.11 12.94 -9.19
C GLY A 103 0.50 12.90 -7.71
N LEU A 104 -0.06 11.97 -6.91
CA LEU A 104 0.39 11.77 -5.54
C LEU A 104 1.81 11.21 -5.48
N MET A 105 2.16 10.27 -6.37
CA MET A 105 3.53 9.73 -6.46
C MET A 105 4.53 10.83 -6.82
N GLU A 106 4.20 11.67 -7.79
CA GLU A 106 5.02 12.84 -8.17
C GLU A 106 5.21 13.80 -6.99
N ASP A 107 4.14 14.10 -6.24
CA ASP A 107 4.18 14.97 -5.06
C ASP A 107 5.15 14.45 -3.97
N ILE A 108 5.35 13.14 -3.88
CA ILE A 108 6.27 12.53 -2.92
C ILE A 108 7.66 12.23 -3.51
N GLY A 109 7.92 12.68 -4.74
CA GLY A 109 9.21 12.58 -5.39
C GLY A 109 9.43 11.30 -6.21
N ILE A 110 8.37 10.57 -6.51
CA ILE A 110 8.39 9.48 -7.49
C ILE A 110 7.99 10.09 -8.83
N ASP A 111 8.96 10.67 -9.50
CA ASP A 111 8.81 11.41 -10.74
C ASP A 111 8.75 10.52 -11.99
N ASP A 112 8.59 11.15 -13.13
CA ASP A 112 8.52 10.46 -14.42
C ASP A 112 9.78 9.64 -14.72
N ASP A 113 10.96 10.09 -14.30
CA ASP A 113 12.22 9.36 -14.52
C ASP A 113 12.21 8.04 -13.74
N PHE A 114 11.68 8.04 -12.52
CA PHE A 114 11.52 6.82 -11.72
C PHE A 114 10.47 5.90 -12.33
N ILE A 115 9.33 6.47 -12.76
CA ILE A 115 8.25 5.73 -13.41
C ILE A 115 8.75 5.11 -14.71
N ASP A 116 9.43 5.88 -15.54
CA ASP A 116 10.05 5.43 -16.79
C ASP A 116 11.11 4.34 -16.56
N PHE A 117 11.86 4.44 -15.49
CA PHE A 117 12.81 3.40 -15.09
C PHE A 117 12.08 2.11 -14.78
N MET A 118 11.02 2.18 -13.97
CA MET A 118 10.22 1.02 -13.57
C MET A 118 9.47 0.40 -14.76
N ASP A 119 8.91 1.22 -15.64
CA ASP A 119 8.18 0.75 -16.82
C ASP A 119 9.09 0.10 -17.88
N ARG A 120 10.37 0.48 -17.93
CA ARG A 120 11.38 -0.16 -18.78
C ARG A 120 11.86 -1.51 -18.25
N GLN A 121 11.64 -1.76 -16.97
CA GLN A 121 11.97 -3.05 -16.36
C GLN A 121 10.94 -4.09 -16.80
N THR A 122 11.37 -5.07 -17.54
CA THR A 122 10.49 -6.22 -17.81
C THR A 122 10.32 -7.05 -16.54
N PRO A 123 9.24 -7.84 -16.41
CA PRO A 123 9.15 -8.79 -15.30
C PRO A 123 10.40 -9.68 -15.17
N GLU A 124 11.10 -9.91 -16.25
CA GLU A 124 12.37 -10.64 -16.29
C GLU A 124 13.50 -9.87 -15.62
N ASP A 125 13.56 -8.55 -15.82
CA ASP A 125 14.55 -7.68 -15.19
C ASP A 125 14.28 -7.49 -13.70
N LEU A 126 13.02 -7.27 -13.33
CA LEU A 126 12.58 -7.07 -11.94
C LEU A 126 12.82 -8.30 -11.06
N PHE A 127 12.66 -9.49 -11.61
CA PHE A 127 12.90 -10.75 -10.90
C PHE A 127 14.29 -11.33 -11.16
N LEU A 128 15.24 -10.47 -11.54
CA LEU A 128 16.64 -10.80 -11.69
C LEU A 128 16.92 -12.12 -12.39
N ALA A 129 17.01 -12.00 -13.68
CA ALA A 129 17.69 -13.02 -14.47
C ALA A 129 17.16 -14.43 -14.28
N GLY A 130 15.95 -14.66 -14.75
CA GLY A 130 15.51 -15.97 -15.19
C GLY A 130 15.46 -17.12 -14.17
N LYS A 131 16.05 -16.96 -13.00
CA LYS A 131 16.11 -18.05 -12.02
C LYS A 131 14.81 -18.25 -11.26
N LEU A 132 14.01 -17.19 -11.09
CA LEU A 132 12.69 -17.30 -10.45
C LEU A 132 11.57 -17.62 -11.44
N GLN A 133 11.76 -17.31 -12.71
CA GLN A 133 10.75 -17.57 -13.74
C GLN A 133 10.57 -19.06 -14.05
N ALA A 134 11.62 -19.84 -13.99
CA ALA A 134 11.55 -21.26 -14.33
C ALA A 134 10.62 -22.05 -13.41
N ASN A 135 10.30 -21.52 -12.23
CA ASN A 135 9.53 -22.22 -11.19
C ASN A 135 8.18 -21.55 -10.87
N ASN A 136 7.85 -20.44 -11.52
CA ASN A 136 6.60 -19.73 -11.28
C ASN A 136 5.54 -20.16 -12.28
N GLY A 137 4.83 -21.22 -11.95
CA GLY A 137 3.69 -21.70 -12.74
C GLY A 137 2.38 -21.50 -11.97
N ILE A 138 1.29 -21.51 -12.71
CA ILE A 138 -0.05 -21.55 -12.14
C ILE A 138 -0.40 -23.04 -11.96
N ALA A 139 -0.60 -23.44 -10.70
CA ALA A 139 -1.07 -24.78 -10.39
C ALA A 139 -2.60 -24.86 -10.59
N MET A 140 -3.05 -25.72 -11.47
CA MET A 140 -4.47 -25.86 -11.80
C MET A 140 -4.92 -27.29 -11.58
N PRO A 141 -6.10 -27.52 -10.96
CA PRO A 141 -6.68 -28.86 -10.91
C PRO A 141 -7.12 -29.29 -12.31
N GLY A 142 -6.59 -30.40 -12.77
CA GLY A 142 -7.04 -31.04 -14.00
C GLY A 142 -8.37 -31.79 -13.77
N ALA A 143 -9.09 -32.05 -14.87
CA ALA A 143 -10.35 -32.80 -14.84
C ALA A 143 -10.21 -34.26 -14.31
N ASP A 144 -8.98 -34.76 -14.33
CA ASP A 144 -8.59 -36.08 -13.84
C ASP A 144 -8.16 -36.11 -12.35
N GLY A 145 -8.27 -34.97 -11.67
CA GLY A 145 -7.86 -34.82 -10.27
C GLY A 145 -6.34 -34.61 -10.07
N HIS A 146 -5.55 -34.60 -11.13
CA HIS A 146 -4.14 -34.25 -11.04
C HIS A 146 -3.95 -32.75 -11.14
N VAL A 147 -2.95 -32.21 -10.43
CA VAL A 147 -2.57 -30.82 -10.53
C VAL A 147 -1.58 -30.63 -11.67
N THR A 148 -1.95 -29.82 -12.63
CA THR A 148 -1.05 -29.41 -13.70
C THR A 148 -0.47 -28.03 -13.37
N VAL A 149 0.82 -27.83 -13.71
CA VAL A 149 1.49 -26.52 -13.57
C VAL A 149 1.77 -26.01 -14.97
N GLY A 150 1.19 -24.86 -15.29
CA GLY A 150 1.34 -24.26 -16.60
C GLY A 150 1.35 -22.74 -16.53
N GLY A 151 1.86 -22.13 -17.61
CA GLY A 151 1.92 -20.68 -17.74
C GLY A 151 2.97 -20.02 -16.83
N ASN A 152 2.99 -18.71 -16.90
CA ASN A 152 3.77 -17.84 -16.02
C ASN A 152 2.80 -16.84 -15.37
N TRP A 153 2.57 -16.98 -14.08
CA TRP A 153 1.60 -16.14 -13.38
C TRP A 153 2.02 -14.66 -13.36
N VAL A 154 3.32 -14.38 -13.34
CA VAL A 154 3.84 -13.01 -13.40
C VAL A 154 3.48 -12.37 -14.74
N ALA A 155 3.74 -13.07 -15.84
CA ALA A 155 3.34 -12.58 -17.16
C ALA A 155 1.82 -12.46 -17.31
N ALA A 156 1.04 -13.34 -16.67
CA ALA A 156 -0.42 -13.25 -16.69
C ALA A 156 -0.95 -12.03 -15.90
N MET A 157 -0.28 -11.63 -14.83
CA MET A 157 -0.68 -10.48 -14.02
C MET A 157 -0.17 -9.14 -14.56
N PHE A 158 1.07 -9.10 -15.02
CA PHE A 158 1.77 -7.84 -15.32
C PHE A 158 2.05 -7.63 -16.82
N GLY A 159 1.70 -8.59 -17.66
CA GLY A 159 2.02 -8.57 -19.09
C GLY A 159 3.46 -9.07 -19.34
N GLY A 160 3.89 -8.99 -20.59
CA GLY A 160 5.19 -9.44 -21.02
C GLY A 160 5.12 -10.39 -22.20
N LYS A 161 6.28 -10.93 -22.62
CA LYS A 161 6.39 -11.76 -23.83
C LYS A 161 5.47 -12.99 -23.84
N ASP A 162 5.22 -13.56 -22.69
CA ASP A 162 4.42 -14.78 -22.53
C ASP A 162 2.98 -14.51 -22.05
N TYR A 163 2.55 -13.24 -22.06
CA TYR A 163 1.23 -12.86 -21.56
C TYR A 163 0.10 -13.67 -22.19
N GLU A 164 -0.01 -13.66 -23.51
CA GLU A 164 -1.08 -14.38 -24.21
C GLU A 164 -1.05 -15.89 -23.96
N LYS A 165 0.14 -16.47 -23.93
CA LYS A 165 0.33 -17.89 -23.65
C LYS A 165 -0.08 -18.23 -22.23
N SER A 166 0.29 -17.38 -21.28
CA SER A 166 -0.01 -17.55 -19.86
C SER A 166 -1.49 -17.36 -19.57
N VAL A 167 -2.14 -16.37 -20.19
CA VAL A 167 -3.60 -16.15 -20.05
C VAL A 167 -4.38 -17.30 -20.67
N ARG A 168 -3.97 -17.82 -21.82
CA ARG A 168 -4.63 -18.98 -22.45
C ARG A 168 -4.48 -20.28 -21.66
N ALA A 169 -3.48 -20.35 -20.78
CA ALA A 169 -3.29 -21.49 -19.90
C ALA A 169 -4.17 -21.44 -18.65
N LEU A 170 -4.84 -20.31 -18.40
CA LEU A 170 -5.80 -20.20 -17.30
C LEU A 170 -7.09 -20.95 -17.65
N PRO A 171 -7.66 -21.75 -16.74
CA PRO A 171 -8.97 -22.34 -16.94
C PRO A 171 -10.01 -21.22 -16.92
N LEU A 172 -10.70 -21.01 -18.02
CA LEU A 172 -11.87 -20.17 -18.14
C LEU A 172 -13.13 -20.98 -17.93
#